data_6098e94a15bc307ee77896ad1917130a
#
_entry.id   6098e94a15bc307ee77896ad1917130a
#
_cell.length_a   1.000
_cell.length_b   1.000
_cell.length_c   1.000
_cell.angle_alpha   90.00
_cell.angle_beta   90.00
_cell.angle_gamma   90.00
#
_symmetry.space_group_name_H-M   'P 1'
#
loop_
_entity.id
_entity.type
_entity.pdbx_description
1 polymer ?
#
loop_
_entity_poly.entity_id
_entity_poly.type
_entity_poly.pdbx_seq_one_letter_code
_entity_poly.pdbx_strand_id
1 'polypeptide(L)'
;MPSPVLTLTKEERICSKKLIEALFAGNGSRSMTSYPIRAVFLEQKSAEGEPPVQLLVSVPKRCFKRAVKRNGVKRQIREAFRRNKHVLADAVTGSGRSVAVALIWMSADLSATHLVETKVKDLLVRIKERL
;
A
#
# COMPACT_ATOMS: atom_id res chain seq x y z
N MET A 1 15.66 -22.81 2.56
CA MET A 1 15.18 -21.47 2.90
C MET A 1 14.25 -20.96 1.81
N PRO A 2 13.02 -20.75 2.13
CA PRO A 2 12.17 -20.14 1.12
C PRO A 2 12.73 -18.78 0.79
N SER A 3 12.77 -18.47 -0.48
CA SER A 3 13.06 -17.12 -0.96
C SER A 3 12.11 -16.14 -0.24
N PRO A 4 12.47 -14.85 -0.18
CA PRO A 4 11.57 -13.87 0.40
C PRO A 4 10.21 -14.05 -0.22
N VAL A 5 9.22 -14.25 0.63
CA VAL A 5 7.87 -14.53 0.17
C VAL A 5 7.32 -13.27 -0.48
N LEU A 6 7.23 -13.29 -1.81
CA LEU A 6 6.66 -12.20 -2.58
C LEU A 6 5.14 -12.31 -2.69
N THR A 7 4.51 -12.96 -1.69
CA THR A 7 3.07 -13.05 -1.61
C THR A 7 2.54 -12.09 -0.59
N LEU A 8 1.40 -11.48 -0.88
CA LEU A 8 0.70 -10.63 0.06
C LEU A 8 -0.14 -11.51 0.98
N THR A 9 0.32 -11.68 2.22
CA THR A 9 -0.37 -12.51 3.20
C THR A 9 -1.61 -11.81 3.74
N LYS A 10 -2.50 -12.58 4.38
CA LYS A 10 -3.70 -12.04 5.01
C LYS A 10 -3.35 -11.00 6.08
N GLU A 11 -2.29 -11.23 6.82
CA GLU A 11 -1.84 -10.34 7.88
C GLU A 11 -1.32 -9.01 7.35
N GLU A 12 -0.81 -9.00 6.12
CA GLU A 12 -0.32 -7.78 5.48
C GLU A 12 -1.45 -6.90 4.95
N ARG A 13 -2.67 -7.41 4.88
CA ARG A 13 -3.83 -6.62 4.47
C ARG A 13 -4.42 -5.92 5.68
N ILE A 14 -4.69 -4.63 5.53
CA ILE A 14 -5.30 -3.87 6.61
C ILE A 14 -6.80 -4.20 6.67
N CYS A 15 -7.20 -4.85 7.75
CA CYS A 15 -8.60 -5.18 8.02
C CYS A 15 -9.12 -4.45 9.26
N SER A 16 -8.23 -3.88 10.07
CA SER A 16 -8.61 -3.17 11.28
C SER A 16 -9.28 -1.84 10.95
N LYS A 17 -10.52 -1.68 11.37
CA LYS A 17 -11.26 -0.42 11.21
C LYS A 17 -10.54 0.72 11.93
N LYS A 18 -9.99 0.46 13.11
CA LYS A 18 -9.25 1.43 13.91
C LYS A 18 -8.02 1.94 13.16
N LEU A 19 -7.28 1.05 12.51
CA LEU A 19 -6.10 1.42 11.73
C LEU A 19 -6.49 2.21 10.48
N ILE A 20 -7.57 1.82 9.81
CA ILE A 20 -8.08 2.55 8.65
C ILE A 20 -8.47 3.97 9.06
N GLU A 21 -9.18 4.12 10.18
CA GLU A 21 -9.55 5.43 10.70
C GLU A 21 -8.32 6.27 11.03
N ALA A 22 -7.29 5.67 11.64
CA ALA A 22 -6.05 6.36 11.97
C ALA A 22 -5.33 6.86 10.71
N LEU A 23 -5.32 6.07 9.64
CA LEU A 23 -4.71 6.47 8.36
C LEU A 23 -5.38 7.71 7.78
N PHE A 24 -6.70 7.79 7.86
CA PHE A 24 -7.45 8.88 7.23
C PHE A 24 -7.80 10.03 8.18
N ALA A 25 -7.49 9.90 9.47
CA ALA A 25 -7.72 10.94 10.45
C ALA A 25 -6.72 12.09 10.38
N GLY A 26 -5.59 11.89 9.71
CA GLY A 26 -4.57 12.92 9.57
C GLY A 26 -3.62 13.06 10.76
N ASN A 27 -3.83 12.33 11.83
CA ASN A 27 -2.98 12.37 13.02
C ASN A 27 -1.76 11.47 12.85
N GLY A 28 -0.66 12.04 12.43
CA GLY A 28 0.58 11.32 12.21
C GLY A 28 0.67 10.64 10.85
N SER A 29 -0.40 10.61 10.08
CA SER A 29 -0.36 10.07 8.73
C SER A 29 0.15 11.11 7.74
N ARG A 30 0.80 10.64 6.68
CA ARG A 30 1.32 11.48 5.60
C ARG A 30 0.77 10.98 4.28
N SER A 31 0.70 11.87 3.31
CA SER A 31 0.24 11.49 1.97
C SER A 31 1.18 12.01 0.90
N MET A 32 1.21 11.31 -0.22
CA MET A 32 1.92 11.72 -1.42
C MET A 32 1.22 11.14 -2.63
N THR A 33 1.46 11.73 -3.78
CA THR A 33 0.80 11.31 -5.01
C THR A 33 1.81 11.04 -6.10
N SER A 34 1.63 9.92 -6.79
CA SER A 34 2.26 9.63 -8.07
C SER A 34 1.09 9.24 -8.99
N TYR A 35 0.48 10.23 -9.62
CA TYR A 35 -0.75 10.04 -10.38
C TYR A 35 -0.66 8.84 -11.32
N PRO A 36 -1.65 7.93 -11.38
CA PRO A 36 -3.00 8.07 -10.81
C PRO A 36 -3.19 7.43 -9.43
N ILE A 37 -2.13 7.25 -8.66
CA ILE A 37 -2.19 6.62 -7.34
C ILE A 37 -1.78 7.62 -6.26
N ARG A 38 -2.59 7.70 -5.22
CA ARG A 38 -2.27 8.44 -4.00
C ARG A 38 -1.92 7.45 -2.91
N ALA A 39 -0.84 7.71 -2.19
CA ALA A 39 -0.46 6.91 -1.04
C ALA A 39 -0.68 7.71 0.24
N VAL A 40 -1.29 7.07 1.22
CA VAL A 40 -1.38 7.59 2.58
C VAL A 40 -0.68 6.57 3.46
N PHE A 41 0.25 7.00 4.28
CA PHE A 41 1.00 6.06 5.12
C PHE A 41 1.11 6.55 6.55
N LEU A 42 1.22 5.59 7.47
CA LEU A 42 1.34 5.84 8.90
C LEU A 42 2.41 4.91 9.46
N GLU A 43 3.42 5.50 10.08
CA GLU A 43 4.43 4.75 10.82
C GLU A 43 3.91 4.54 12.24
N GLN A 44 4.00 3.31 12.72
CA GLN A 44 3.49 2.97 14.05
C GLN A 44 4.45 2.00 14.74
N LYS A 45 4.25 1.85 16.05
CA LYS A 45 5.00 0.91 16.84
C LYS A 45 4.61 -0.51 16.46
N SER A 46 5.58 -1.35 16.15
CA SER A 46 5.33 -2.73 15.78
C SER A 46 4.94 -3.55 17.00
N ALA A 47 3.83 -4.29 16.91
CA ALA A 47 3.51 -5.30 17.89
C ALA A 47 4.16 -6.62 17.49
N GLU A 48 4.45 -7.46 18.48
CA GLU A 48 5.05 -8.78 18.22
C GLU A 48 4.17 -9.61 17.29
N GLY A 49 4.77 -10.20 16.26
CA GLY A 49 4.06 -11.03 15.30
C GLY A 49 3.37 -10.26 14.18
N GLU A 50 3.41 -8.94 14.20
CA GLU A 50 2.84 -8.15 13.11
C GLU A 50 3.81 -8.04 11.93
N PRO A 51 3.29 -8.03 10.69
CA PRO A 51 4.13 -7.80 9.52
C PRO A 51 4.69 -6.37 9.54
N PRO A 52 5.90 -6.16 8.99
CA PRO A 52 6.51 -4.83 8.98
C PRO A 52 5.75 -3.81 8.12
N VAL A 53 5.01 -4.28 7.12
CA VAL A 53 4.23 -3.43 6.23
C VAL A 53 2.83 -4.01 6.06
N GLN A 54 1.82 -3.16 6.17
CA GLN A 54 0.44 -3.53 5.92
C GLN A 54 -0.14 -2.66 4.81
N LEU A 55 -1.01 -3.22 4.00
CA LEU A 55 -1.54 -2.57 2.81
C LEU A 55 -3.06 -2.52 2.80
N LEU A 56 -3.59 -1.35 2.46
CA LEU A 56 -4.99 -1.15 2.08
C LEU A 56 -5.01 -0.62 0.64
N VAL A 57 -5.84 -1.23 -0.20
CA VAL A 57 -6.04 -0.74 -1.57
C VAL A 57 -7.47 -0.26 -1.72
N SER A 58 -7.62 0.95 -2.22
CA SER A 58 -8.93 1.55 -2.45
C SER A 58 -9.08 2.00 -3.90
N VAL A 59 -10.17 1.56 -4.53
CA VAL A 59 -10.58 2.06 -5.85
C VAL A 59 -12.01 2.56 -5.69
N PRO A 60 -12.20 3.88 -5.57
CA PRO A 60 -13.53 4.44 -5.32
C PRO A 60 -14.52 4.15 -6.46
N LYS A 61 -15.80 4.03 -6.10
CA LYS A 61 -16.87 3.80 -7.07
C LYS A 61 -16.97 4.91 -8.11
N ARG A 62 -16.57 6.14 -7.76
CA ARG A 62 -16.56 7.26 -8.70
C ARG A 62 -15.60 7.06 -9.86
N CYS A 63 -14.56 6.24 -9.67
CA CYS A 63 -13.60 5.95 -10.74
C CYS A 63 -14.17 4.97 -11.75
N PHE A 64 -14.81 3.91 -11.28
CA PHE A 64 -15.40 2.88 -12.13
C PHE A 64 -16.70 2.39 -11.50
N LYS A 65 -17.80 2.47 -12.23
CA LYS A 65 -19.10 1.99 -11.74
C LYS A 65 -19.13 0.47 -11.58
N ARG A 66 -18.44 -0.25 -12.48
CA ARG A 66 -18.46 -1.70 -12.47
C ARG A 66 -17.43 -2.26 -11.50
N ALA A 67 -17.89 -3.18 -10.65
CA ALA A 67 -17.03 -3.84 -9.67
C ALA A 67 -15.89 -4.62 -10.33
N VAL A 68 -16.12 -5.20 -11.50
CA VAL A 68 -15.11 -5.96 -12.26
C VAL A 68 -13.91 -5.08 -12.57
N LYS A 69 -14.13 -3.85 -13.01
CA LYS A 69 -13.03 -2.92 -13.31
C LYS A 69 -12.28 -2.51 -12.04
N ARG A 70 -13.03 -2.20 -10.97
CA ARG A 70 -12.40 -1.86 -9.68
C ARG A 70 -11.54 -3.00 -9.17
N ASN A 71 -12.04 -4.23 -9.24
CA ASN A 71 -11.29 -5.41 -8.80
C ASN A 71 -10.04 -5.64 -9.64
N GLY A 72 -10.12 -5.38 -10.95
CA GLY A 72 -8.97 -5.46 -11.85
C GLY A 72 -7.86 -4.49 -11.44
N VAL A 73 -8.21 -3.25 -11.16
CA VAL A 73 -7.26 -2.22 -10.72
C VAL A 73 -6.67 -2.58 -9.35
N LYS A 74 -7.52 -3.04 -8.42
CA LYS A 74 -7.04 -3.50 -7.10
C LYS A 74 -6.01 -4.61 -7.24
N ARG A 75 -6.26 -5.54 -8.17
CA ARG A 75 -5.33 -6.65 -8.45
C ARG A 75 -4.00 -6.13 -8.97
N GLN A 76 -4.02 -5.19 -9.90
CA GLN A 76 -2.80 -4.57 -10.43
C GLN A 76 -1.99 -3.91 -9.32
N ILE A 77 -2.64 -3.15 -8.46
CA ILE A 77 -1.97 -2.45 -7.35
C ILE A 77 -1.39 -3.45 -6.34
N ARG A 78 -2.16 -4.45 -5.96
CA ARG A 78 -1.70 -5.49 -5.03
C ARG A 78 -0.51 -6.26 -5.58
N GLU A 79 -0.54 -6.58 -6.86
CA GLU A 79 0.56 -7.29 -7.52
C GLU A 79 1.81 -6.43 -7.57
N ALA A 80 1.68 -5.16 -7.91
CA ALA A 80 2.80 -4.22 -7.92
C ALA A 80 3.40 -4.05 -6.52
N PHE A 81 2.54 -3.95 -5.51
CA PHE A 81 2.99 -3.87 -4.12
C PHE A 81 3.70 -5.15 -3.69
N ARG A 82 3.13 -6.30 -4.02
CA ARG A 82 3.73 -7.60 -3.68
C ARG A 82 5.17 -7.71 -4.20
N ARG A 83 5.41 -7.25 -5.40
CA ARG A 83 6.74 -7.30 -6.04
C ARG A 83 7.73 -6.32 -5.44
N ASN A 84 7.25 -5.22 -4.88
CA ASN A 84 8.09 -4.12 -4.43
C ASN A 84 8.04 -3.87 -2.92
N LYS A 85 7.26 -4.65 -2.17
CA LYS A 85 7.09 -4.43 -0.72
C LYS A 85 8.39 -4.50 0.07
N HIS A 86 9.39 -5.22 -0.43
CA HIS A 86 10.68 -5.33 0.23
C HIS A 86 11.36 -3.97 0.41
N VAL A 87 11.07 -3.01 -0.45
CA VAL A 87 11.61 -1.65 -0.33
C VAL A 87 11.27 -1.04 1.03
N LEU A 88 10.03 -1.20 1.48
CA LEU A 88 9.60 -0.73 2.79
C LEU A 88 9.92 -1.71 3.90
N ALA A 89 9.72 -3.00 3.67
CA ALA A 89 9.96 -4.01 4.68
C ALA A 89 11.40 -3.96 5.16
N ASP A 90 12.36 -3.86 4.25
CA ASP A 90 13.79 -3.79 4.59
C ASP A 90 14.11 -2.53 5.38
N ALA A 91 13.40 -1.43 5.13
CA ALA A 91 13.65 -0.17 5.83
C ALA A 91 13.18 -0.19 7.28
N VAL A 92 12.16 -1.00 7.61
CA VAL A 92 11.57 -1.02 8.96
C VAL A 92 11.87 -2.28 9.75
N THR A 93 12.35 -3.34 9.08
CA THR A 93 12.71 -4.59 9.75
C THR A 93 13.80 -4.33 10.78
N GLY A 94 13.57 -4.79 12.01
CA GLY A 94 14.51 -4.61 13.11
C GLY A 94 14.45 -3.25 13.79
N SER A 95 13.61 -2.32 13.30
CA SER A 95 13.50 -0.99 13.89
C SER A 95 12.48 -0.92 15.05
N GLY A 96 11.69 -1.96 15.24
CA GLY A 96 10.59 -1.96 16.20
C GLY A 96 9.38 -1.18 15.72
N ARG A 97 9.35 -0.84 14.44
CA ARG A 97 8.27 -0.07 13.82
C ARG A 97 7.65 -0.82 12.66
N SER A 98 6.43 -0.45 12.32
CA SER A 98 5.74 -0.95 11.14
C SER A 98 5.10 0.23 10.39
N VAL A 99 4.78 0.01 9.12
CA VAL A 99 4.16 1.03 8.27
C VAL A 99 2.86 0.50 7.72
N ALA A 100 1.81 1.27 7.89
CA ALA A 100 0.53 1.02 7.25
C ALA A 100 0.42 1.93 6.02
N VAL A 101 0.12 1.36 4.87
CA VAL A 101 0.05 2.10 3.60
C VAL A 101 -1.33 1.90 2.99
N ALA A 102 -1.97 2.99 2.59
CA ALA A 102 -3.18 2.95 1.78
C ALA A 102 -2.84 3.47 0.38
N LEU A 103 -3.10 2.68 -0.63
CA LEU A 103 -2.93 3.06 -2.03
C LEU A 103 -4.31 3.29 -2.63
N ILE A 104 -4.55 4.50 -3.11
CA ILE A 104 -5.85 4.96 -3.57
C ILE A 104 -5.78 5.32 -5.05
N TRP A 105 -6.64 4.71 -5.85
CA TRP A 105 -6.74 5.01 -7.27
C TRP A 105 -7.54 6.29 -7.47
N MET A 106 -7.08 7.17 -8.36
CA MET A 106 -7.67 8.49 -8.56
C MET A 106 -8.20 8.74 -9.97
N SER A 107 -7.99 7.81 -10.90
CA SER A 107 -8.34 8.00 -12.30
C SER A 107 -9.62 7.24 -12.67
N ALA A 108 -10.39 7.81 -13.60
CA ALA A 108 -11.52 7.10 -14.21
C ALA A 108 -11.09 6.19 -15.36
N ASP A 109 -9.81 6.17 -15.68
CA ASP A 109 -9.24 5.38 -16.77
C ASP A 109 -8.41 4.23 -16.26
N LEU A 110 -8.38 3.15 -17.04
CA LEU A 110 -7.50 2.01 -16.79
C LEU A 110 -6.08 2.37 -17.26
N SER A 111 -5.08 1.77 -16.62
CA SER A 111 -3.68 1.94 -17.00
C SER A 111 -3.01 0.59 -17.21
N ALA A 112 -1.95 0.60 -18.01
CA ALA A 112 -1.16 -0.61 -18.26
C ALA A 112 -0.51 -1.08 -16.96
N THR A 113 -0.37 -2.38 -16.79
CA THR A 113 0.19 -3.00 -15.59
C THR A 113 1.58 -2.47 -15.25
N HIS A 114 2.45 -2.31 -16.26
CA HIS A 114 3.80 -1.80 -16.02
C HIS A 114 3.81 -0.36 -15.53
N LEU A 115 2.84 0.46 -15.94
CA LEU A 115 2.70 1.82 -15.45
C LEU A 115 2.27 1.83 -13.98
N VAL A 116 1.30 0.99 -13.64
CA VAL A 116 0.84 0.83 -12.25
C VAL A 116 2.02 0.41 -11.37
N GLU A 117 2.80 -0.57 -11.82
CA GLU A 117 3.97 -1.05 -11.07
C GLU A 117 5.00 0.04 -10.86
N THR A 118 5.30 0.82 -11.90
CA THR A 118 6.24 1.94 -11.82
C THR A 118 5.79 2.97 -10.79
N LYS A 119 4.49 3.31 -10.80
CA LYS A 119 3.95 4.29 -9.86
C LYS A 119 3.95 3.78 -8.41
N VAL A 120 3.58 2.53 -8.21
CA VAL A 120 3.61 1.92 -6.88
C VAL A 120 5.04 1.89 -6.35
N LYS A 121 6.00 1.45 -7.16
CA LYS A 121 7.40 1.42 -6.78
C LYS A 121 7.92 2.80 -6.42
N ASP A 122 7.60 3.81 -7.22
CA ASP A 122 7.97 5.20 -6.95
C ASP A 122 7.44 5.65 -5.59
N LEU A 123 6.17 5.38 -5.31
CA LEU A 123 5.57 5.72 -4.04
C LEU A 123 6.25 5.02 -2.87
N LEU A 124 6.55 3.74 -2.99
CA LEU A 124 7.22 2.99 -1.92
C LEU A 124 8.62 3.52 -1.64
N VAL A 125 9.37 3.87 -2.67
CA VAL A 125 10.71 4.48 -2.52
C VAL A 125 10.60 5.83 -1.82
N ARG A 126 9.64 6.65 -2.22
CA ARG A 126 9.42 7.98 -1.62
C ARG A 126 8.96 7.87 -0.16
N ILE A 127 8.14 6.87 0.17
CA ILE A 127 7.75 6.60 1.56
C ILE A 127 8.98 6.22 2.37
N LYS A 128 9.81 5.33 1.84
CA LYS A 128 11.06 4.90 2.49
C LYS A 128 11.93 6.10 2.86
N GLU A 129 12.05 7.07 1.95
CA GLU A 129 12.85 8.26 2.16
C GLU A 129 12.31 9.15 3.28
N ARG A 130 11.03 8.98 3.63
CA ARG A 130 10.35 9.75 4.67
C ARG A 130 10.34 9.06 6.04
N LEU A 131 10.81 7.84 6.11
CA LEU A 131 10.81 7.07 7.37
C LEU A 131 12.00 7.42 8.31
#